data_c07c9fb260420329c2db5bb081c0b1ab
#
_entry.id   c07c9fb260420329c2db5bb081c0b1ab
#
_cell.length_a   1.000
_cell.length_b   1.000
_cell.length_c   1.000
_cell.angle_alpha   90.00
_cell.angle_beta   90.00
_cell.angle_gamma   90.00
#
_symmetry.space_group_name_H-M   'P 1'
#
loop_
_entity.id
_entity.type
_entity.pdbx_description
1 polymer ?
#
loop_
_entity_poly.entity_id
_entity_poly.type
_entity_poly.pdbx_seq_one_letter_code
_entity_poly.pdbx_strand_id
1 'polypeptide(L)'
;KAGKEVIIHMPMQSSVASSGEDGFKLKTGMTSEEIEWRLSEALSEIPEAVGINNHQGSKATSDKRVMAVVASVLKNKNKFFLDSRTSSKTVAENTMRSAGVPTARRHIFLDNDLDTEKILSQFDKLERIAEKKGLAIGIGHVKKSTLEVLQKKIPDLIEQGIEFKFLSQVVD
;
A
#
# COMPACT_ATOMS: atom_id res chain seq x y z
N LYS A 1 -20.27 -8.56 -6.38
CA LYS A 1 -19.20 -7.62 -5.95
C LYS A 1 -19.54 -7.16 -4.54
N ALA A 2 -18.57 -7.26 -3.60
CA ALA A 2 -18.80 -6.97 -2.17
C ALA A 2 -18.82 -5.46 -1.83
N GLY A 3 -18.86 -4.57 -2.83
CA GLY A 3 -18.82 -3.12 -2.65
C GLY A 3 -17.50 -2.61 -2.03
N LYS A 4 -16.39 -3.31 -2.29
CA LYS A 4 -15.05 -2.94 -1.81
C LYS A 4 -14.18 -2.49 -2.97
N GLU A 5 -13.24 -1.58 -2.69
CA GLU A 5 -12.20 -1.23 -3.66
C GLU A 5 -11.15 -2.33 -3.78
N VAL A 6 -10.57 -2.44 -4.95
CA VAL A 6 -9.45 -3.34 -5.26
C VAL A 6 -8.23 -2.50 -5.61
N ILE A 7 -7.08 -2.84 -5.06
CA ILE A 7 -5.77 -2.31 -5.45
C ILE A 7 -4.82 -3.46 -5.73
N ILE A 8 -3.86 -3.23 -6.61
CA ILE A 8 -2.84 -4.23 -6.91
C ILE A 8 -1.73 -4.16 -5.85
N HIS A 9 -1.47 -5.28 -5.19
CA HIS A 9 -0.31 -5.44 -4.31
C HIS A 9 0.92 -5.81 -5.15
N MET A 10 1.57 -4.77 -5.74
CA MET A 10 2.59 -4.91 -6.76
C MET A 10 3.91 -5.41 -6.19
N PRO A 11 4.42 -6.58 -6.63
CA PRO A 11 5.70 -7.09 -6.18
C PRO A 11 6.85 -6.15 -6.57
N MET A 12 7.66 -5.76 -5.61
CA MET A 12 8.79 -4.86 -5.81
C MET A 12 10.05 -5.40 -5.11
N GLN A 13 11.21 -5.14 -5.70
CA GLN A 13 12.48 -5.65 -5.21
C GLN A 13 12.79 -5.19 -3.79
N SER A 14 13.04 -6.17 -2.93
CA SER A 14 13.55 -5.97 -1.56
C SER A 14 15.07 -5.86 -1.55
N SER A 15 15.62 -5.20 -0.51
CA SER A 15 17.06 -5.21 -0.21
C SER A 15 17.53 -6.58 0.30
N VAL A 16 16.62 -7.38 0.84
CA VAL A 16 16.86 -8.76 1.23
C VAL A 16 16.40 -9.66 0.08
N ALA A 17 17.21 -10.64 -0.27
CA ALA A 17 16.85 -11.59 -1.32
C ALA A 17 15.55 -12.32 -0.95
N SER A 18 14.61 -12.36 -1.88
CA SER A 18 13.37 -13.12 -1.78
C SER A 18 13.11 -13.84 -3.09
N SER A 19 12.68 -15.10 -3.01
CA SER A 19 12.25 -15.91 -4.14
C SER A 19 10.76 -15.70 -4.42
N GLY A 20 10.34 -16.03 -5.64
CA GLY A 20 8.95 -15.95 -6.08
C GLY A 20 8.58 -14.62 -6.73
N GLU A 21 7.41 -14.58 -7.35
CA GLU A 21 6.80 -13.40 -7.97
C GLU A 21 7.63 -12.72 -9.08
N ASP A 22 8.64 -13.42 -9.63
CA ASP A 22 9.60 -12.83 -10.56
C ASP A 22 8.97 -12.33 -11.87
N GLY A 23 7.81 -12.87 -12.24
CA GLY A 23 7.05 -12.43 -13.43
C GLY A 23 6.64 -10.97 -13.36
N PHE A 24 6.13 -10.51 -12.21
CA PHE A 24 5.63 -9.15 -12.02
C PHE A 24 6.56 -8.25 -11.19
N LYS A 25 7.57 -8.81 -10.52
CA LYS A 25 8.43 -8.06 -9.60
C LYS A 25 9.19 -6.93 -10.30
N LEU A 26 8.96 -5.69 -9.89
CA LEU A 26 9.72 -4.53 -10.35
C LEU A 26 11.10 -4.50 -9.70
N LYS A 27 12.15 -4.45 -10.51
CA LYS A 27 13.56 -4.51 -10.05
C LYS A 27 14.34 -3.27 -10.48
N THR A 28 15.29 -2.84 -9.67
CA THR A 28 16.14 -1.67 -9.96
C THR A 28 17.07 -1.85 -11.16
N GLY A 29 17.33 -3.09 -11.58
CA GLY A 29 18.13 -3.39 -12.78
C GLY A 29 17.35 -3.39 -14.09
N MET A 30 16.03 -3.19 -14.05
CA MET A 30 15.18 -3.17 -15.26
C MET A 30 15.30 -1.84 -16.00
N THR A 31 15.09 -1.86 -17.31
CA THR A 31 14.92 -0.65 -18.10
C THR A 31 13.58 0.02 -17.75
N SER A 32 13.39 1.24 -18.20
CA SER A 32 12.12 1.97 -17.99
C SER A 32 10.96 1.25 -18.73
N GLU A 33 11.22 0.77 -19.93
CA GLU A 33 10.26 0.04 -20.76
C GLU A 33 9.84 -1.28 -20.11
N GLU A 34 10.77 -2.01 -19.50
CA GLU A 34 10.46 -3.25 -18.77
C GLU A 34 9.58 -3.00 -17.54
N ILE A 35 9.83 -1.91 -16.79
CA ILE A 35 9.01 -1.51 -15.64
C ILE A 35 7.61 -1.11 -16.10
N GLU A 36 7.53 -0.27 -17.14
CA GLU A 36 6.27 0.19 -17.73
C GLU A 36 5.44 -0.99 -18.25
N TRP A 37 6.06 -1.91 -18.97
CA TRP A 37 5.40 -3.10 -19.48
C TRP A 37 4.82 -3.95 -18.35
N ARG A 38 5.64 -4.31 -17.33
CA ARG A 38 5.18 -5.15 -16.20
C ARG A 38 4.02 -4.52 -15.43
N LEU A 39 4.11 -3.22 -15.18
CA LEU A 39 3.06 -2.52 -14.46
C LEU A 39 1.78 -2.42 -15.28
N SER A 40 1.90 -2.20 -16.60
CA SER A 40 0.77 -2.16 -17.51
C SER A 40 0.08 -3.52 -17.63
N GLU A 41 0.84 -4.61 -17.70
CA GLU A 41 0.31 -5.97 -17.67
C GLU A 41 -0.46 -6.24 -16.36
N ALA A 42 0.13 -5.93 -15.20
CA ALA A 42 -0.54 -6.11 -13.92
C ALA A 42 -1.86 -5.31 -13.83
N LEU A 43 -1.88 -4.08 -14.37
CA LEU A 43 -3.08 -3.25 -14.42
C LEU A 43 -4.11 -3.78 -15.42
N SER A 44 -3.69 -4.48 -16.48
CA SER A 44 -4.61 -5.08 -17.46
C SER A 44 -5.24 -6.38 -16.95
N GLU A 45 -4.53 -7.14 -16.09
CA GLU A 45 -5.08 -8.35 -15.47
C GLU A 45 -6.14 -8.04 -14.39
N ILE A 46 -6.07 -6.86 -13.76
CA ILE A 46 -7.03 -6.43 -12.72
C ILE A 46 -7.56 -5.04 -13.11
N PRO A 47 -8.40 -4.93 -14.14
CA PRO A 47 -8.86 -3.63 -14.66
C PRO A 47 -9.69 -2.83 -13.69
N GLU A 48 -10.35 -3.49 -12.71
CA GLU A 48 -11.09 -2.86 -11.63
C GLU A 48 -10.21 -2.24 -10.54
N ALA A 49 -8.89 -2.48 -10.55
CA ALA A 49 -8.00 -1.88 -9.56
C ALA A 49 -7.97 -0.36 -9.69
N VAL A 50 -8.23 0.34 -8.59
CA VAL A 50 -8.25 1.82 -8.54
C VAL A 50 -6.88 2.42 -8.23
N GLY A 51 -5.93 1.61 -7.78
CA GLY A 51 -4.58 2.00 -7.45
C GLY A 51 -3.67 0.81 -7.21
N ILE A 52 -2.47 1.08 -6.77
CA ILE A 52 -1.52 0.04 -6.37
C ILE A 52 -0.86 0.37 -5.03
N ASN A 53 -0.32 -0.64 -4.35
CA ASN A 53 0.68 -0.47 -3.30
C ASN A 53 1.86 -1.42 -3.52
N ASN A 54 2.98 -1.16 -2.85
CA ASN A 54 4.14 -2.04 -2.97
C ASN A 54 4.04 -3.25 -2.02
N HIS A 55 4.19 -4.46 -2.59
CA HIS A 55 4.56 -5.67 -1.86
C HIS A 55 6.08 -5.71 -1.70
N GLN A 56 6.57 -5.80 -0.45
CA GLN A 56 8.00 -5.63 -0.17
C GLN A 56 8.53 -4.29 -0.71
N GLY A 57 9.58 -4.30 -1.53
CA GLY A 57 10.03 -3.14 -2.29
C GLY A 57 11.01 -2.24 -1.55
N SER A 58 11.64 -2.66 -0.46
CA SER A 58 12.57 -1.81 0.30
C SER A 58 13.74 -1.25 -0.54
N LYS A 59 14.12 -1.93 -1.64
CA LYS A 59 15.11 -1.47 -2.60
C LYS A 59 14.47 -0.65 -3.73
N ALA A 60 13.42 -1.17 -4.36
CA ALA A 60 12.79 -0.53 -5.51
C ALA A 60 12.11 0.81 -5.15
N THR A 61 11.42 0.89 -3.99
CA THR A 61 10.79 2.15 -3.55
C THR A 61 11.79 3.22 -3.10
N SER A 62 13.06 2.85 -2.90
CA SER A 62 14.16 3.78 -2.60
C SER A 62 14.89 4.25 -3.86
N ASP A 63 14.56 3.71 -5.02
CA ASP A 63 15.15 4.07 -6.32
C ASP A 63 14.29 5.13 -7.03
N LYS A 64 14.84 6.34 -7.19
CA LYS A 64 14.13 7.46 -7.80
C LYS A 64 13.70 7.19 -9.24
N ARG A 65 14.55 6.50 -10.05
CA ARG A 65 14.26 6.17 -11.44
C ARG A 65 13.08 5.20 -11.53
N VAL A 66 13.12 4.11 -10.74
CA VAL A 66 12.01 3.15 -10.69
C VAL A 66 10.70 3.85 -10.32
N MET A 67 10.72 4.65 -9.26
CA MET A 67 9.50 5.32 -8.79
C MET A 67 9.02 6.40 -9.76
N ALA A 68 9.90 7.05 -10.52
CA ALA A 68 9.50 7.99 -11.56
C ALA A 68 8.78 7.31 -12.73
N VAL A 69 9.24 6.12 -13.15
CA VAL A 69 8.55 5.32 -14.17
C VAL A 69 7.19 4.86 -13.67
N VAL A 70 7.13 4.33 -12.44
CA VAL A 70 5.85 3.93 -11.81
C VAL A 70 4.88 5.11 -11.75
N ALA A 71 5.34 6.29 -11.35
CA ALA A 71 4.51 7.49 -11.30
C ALA A 71 3.98 7.90 -12.68
N SER A 72 4.80 7.83 -13.72
CA SER A 72 4.39 8.11 -15.10
C SER A 72 3.25 7.20 -15.55
N VAL A 73 3.40 5.89 -15.32
CA VAL A 73 2.36 4.91 -15.69
C VAL A 73 1.06 5.16 -14.93
N LEU A 74 1.14 5.36 -13.61
CA LEU A 74 -0.04 5.56 -12.77
C LEU A 74 -0.78 6.85 -13.13
N LYS A 75 -0.05 7.93 -13.42
CA LYS A 75 -0.64 9.18 -13.90
C LYS A 75 -1.41 8.99 -15.20
N ASN A 76 -0.80 8.32 -16.19
CA ASN A 76 -1.41 8.05 -17.48
C ASN A 76 -2.66 7.13 -17.38
N LYS A 77 -2.69 6.28 -16.37
CA LYS A 77 -3.80 5.35 -16.10
C LYS A 77 -4.83 5.87 -15.09
N ASN A 78 -4.66 7.10 -14.56
CA ASN A 78 -5.49 7.67 -13.50
C ASN A 78 -5.61 6.74 -12.27
N LYS A 79 -4.49 6.20 -11.81
CA LYS A 79 -4.41 5.31 -10.64
C LYS A 79 -3.61 5.97 -9.53
N PHE A 80 -3.96 5.67 -8.27
CA PHE A 80 -3.22 6.16 -7.12
C PHE A 80 -2.12 5.18 -6.65
N PHE A 81 -1.24 5.67 -5.79
CA PHE A 81 -0.21 4.86 -5.13
C PHE A 81 -0.33 4.94 -3.61
N LEU A 82 -0.32 3.79 -2.93
CA LEU A 82 -0.14 3.71 -1.48
C LEU A 82 1.27 3.23 -1.15
N ASP A 83 2.10 4.09 -0.56
CA ASP A 83 3.41 3.68 -0.06
C ASP A 83 3.26 2.82 1.20
N SER A 84 3.53 1.52 1.08
CA SER A 84 3.51 0.59 2.21
C SER A 84 4.65 0.82 3.20
N ARG A 85 5.62 1.69 2.87
CA ARG A 85 6.77 2.08 3.71
C ARG A 85 7.50 0.88 4.30
N THR A 86 7.91 -0.04 3.46
CA THR A 86 8.74 -1.19 3.82
C THR A 86 10.21 -0.81 4.07
N SER A 87 10.57 0.44 3.79
CA SER A 87 11.86 1.06 4.08
C SER A 87 11.66 2.50 4.56
N SER A 88 12.50 2.95 5.50
CA SER A 88 12.57 4.37 5.89
C SER A 88 13.19 5.24 4.79
N LYS A 89 13.88 4.63 3.81
CA LYS A 89 14.54 5.30 2.68
C LYS A 89 13.65 5.42 1.44
N THR A 90 12.37 5.03 1.53
CA THR A 90 11.44 5.14 0.40
C THR A 90 11.36 6.59 -0.09
N VAL A 91 11.33 6.74 -1.41
CA VAL A 91 11.08 8.02 -2.10
C VAL A 91 9.72 8.00 -2.82
N ALA A 92 8.96 6.91 -2.65
CA ALA A 92 7.73 6.67 -3.42
C ALA A 92 6.71 7.79 -3.24
N GLU A 93 6.28 8.08 -2.01
CA GLU A 93 5.29 9.14 -1.74
C GLU A 93 5.71 10.48 -2.35
N ASN A 94 6.94 10.92 -2.10
CA ASN A 94 7.44 12.20 -2.63
C ASN A 94 7.48 12.22 -4.16
N THR A 95 7.89 11.12 -4.80
CA THR A 95 7.93 11.03 -6.26
C THR A 95 6.53 11.06 -6.85
N MET A 96 5.56 10.36 -6.25
CA MET A 96 4.17 10.38 -6.68
C MET A 96 3.58 11.78 -6.59
N ARG A 97 3.72 12.46 -5.44
CA ARG A 97 3.25 13.84 -5.25
C ARG A 97 3.86 14.78 -6.28
N SER A 98 5.17 14.72 -6.50
CA SER A 98 5.86 15.56 -7.49
C SER A 98 5.38 15.32 -8.92
N ALA A 99 4.93 14.12 -9.24
CA ALA A 99 4.37 13.77 -10.55
C ALA A 99 2.86 14.10 -10.66
N GLY A 100 2.20 14.50 -9.58
CA GLY A 100 0.75 14.73 -9.54
C GLY A 100 -0.05 13.42 -9.58
N VAL A 101 0.49 12.35 -9.01
CA VAL A 101 -0.22 11.09 -8.79
C VAL A 101 -0.81 11.10 -7.38
N PRO A 102 -2.13 10.90 -7.22
CA PRO A 102 -2.74 10.80 -5.90
C PRO A 102 -2.05 9.73 -5.07
N THR A 103 -1.68 10.05 -3.83
CA THR A 103 -0.88 9.14 -3.02
C THR A 103 -1.13 9.31 -1.54
N ALA A 104 -0.90 8.24 -0.80
CA ALA A 104 -0.82 8.24 0.64
C ALA A 104 0.26 7.27 1.10
N ARG A 105 0.51 7.22 2.40
CA ARG A 105 1.42 6.27 3.01
C ARG A 105 0.79 5.52 4.17
N ARG A 106 1.24 4.31 4.38
CA ARG A 106 0.91 3.53 5.56
C ARG A 106 1.43 4.22 6.84
N HIS A 107 0.61 4.23 7.87
CA HIS A 107 1.01 4.62 9.22
C HIS A 107 1.43 3.41 10.06
N ILE A 108 0.64 2.34 10.08
CA ILE A 108 0.86 1.16 10.91
C ILE A 108 0.73 -0.13 10.07
N PHE A 109 1.62 -1.12 10.30
CA PHE A 109 1.35 -2.51 10.01
C PHE A 109 0.66 -3.13 11.22
N LEU A 110 -0.50 -3.76 10.99
CA LEU A 110 -1.31 -4.32 12.07
C LEU A 110 -0.75 -5.67 12.56
N ASP A 111 -0.20 -6.46 11.68
CA ASP A 111 0.07 -7.88 11.87
C ASP A 111 1.50 -8.31 11.47
N ASN A 112 2.50 -7.51 11.76
CA ASN A 112 3.90 -7.95 11.72
C ASN A 112 4.16 -9.13 12.68
N ASP A 113 3.39 -9.21 13.74
CA ASP A 113 3.30 -10.34 14.65
C ASP A 113 1.84 -10.81 14.67
N LEU A 114 1.64 -12.12 14.62
CA LEU A 114 0.29 -12.73 14.53
C LEU A 114 -0.37 -12.94 15.89
N ASP A 115 0.31 -12.55 16.98
CA ASP A 115 -0.28 -12.56 18.31
C ASP A 115 -1.41 -11.52 18.39
N THR A 116 -2.58 -11.96 18.87
CA THR A 116 -3.81 -11.14 18.91
C THR A 116 -3.64 -9.89 19.75
N GLU A 117 -2.97 -9.97 20.91
CA GLU A 117 -2.75 -8.81 21.79
C GLU A 117 -1.81 -7.79 21.12
N LYS A 118 -0.82 -8.26 20.36
CA LYS A 118 0.07 -7.38 19.59
C LYS A 118 -0.67 -6.70 18.45
N ILE A 119 -1.56 -7.42 17.74
CA ILE A 119 -2.41 -6.82 16.70
C ILE A 119 -3.33 -5.75 17.31
N LEU A 120 -3.97 -6.04 18.46
CA LEU A 120 -4.78 -5.07 19.19
C LEU A 120 -3.97 -3.82 19.56
N SER A 121 -2.76 -4.00 20.09
CA SER A 121 -1.87 -2.89 20.41
C SER A 121 -1.50 -2.02 19.19
N GLN A 122 -1.34 -2.62 18.00
CA GLN A 122 -1.11 -1.85 16.78
C GLN A 122 -2.38 -1.10 16.34
N PHE A 123 -3.55 -1.70 16.55
CA PHE A 123 -4.82 -1.04 16.28
C PHE A 123 -5.01 0.19 17.18
N ASP A 124 -4.75 0.08 18.48
CA ASP A 124 -4.81 1.22 19.41
C ASP A 124 -3.85 2.35 19.02
N LYS A 125 -2.67 2.01 18.48
CA LYS A 125 -1.73 3.02 17.93
C LYS A 125 -2.29 3.69 16.68
N LEU A 126 -2.94 2.92 15.81
CA LEU A 126 -3.56 3.45 14.59
C LEU A 126 -4.68 4.44 14.95
N GLU A 127 -5.51 4.09 15.92
CA GLU A 127 -6.58 4.93 16.46
C GLU A 127 -6.03 6.26 16.97
N ARG A 128 -5.03 6.24 17.85
CA ARG A 128 -4.37 7.46 18.37
C ARG A 128 -3.78 8.34 17.25
N ILE A 129 -3.30 7.73 16.16
CA ILE A 129 -2.81 8.49 15.01
C ILE A 129 -3.98 9.16 14.29
N ALA A 130 -5.11 8.45 14.11
CA ALA A 130 -6.32 8.99 13.50
C ALA A 130 -6.87 10.17 14.30
N GLU A 131 -7.02 10.02 15.62
CA GLU A 131 -7.46 11.08 16.53
C GLU A 131 -6.56 12.32 16.45
N LYS A 132 -5.23 12.11 16.47
CA LYS A 132 -4.27 13.20 16.46
C LYS A 132 -4.13 13.92 15.13
N LYS A 133 -4.28 13.20 14.01
CA LYS A 133 -3.97 13.70 12.65
C LYS A 133 -5.20 13.84 11.77
N GLY A 134 -6.37 13.40 12.22
CA GLY A 134 -7.60 13.33 11.43
C GLY A 134 -7.66 12.17 10.44
N LEU A 135 -6.54 11.45 10.22
CA LEU A 135 -6.44 10.31 9.31
C LEU A 135 -5.35 9.34 9.73
N ALA A 136 -5.63 8.05 9.64
CA ALA A 136 -4.63 7.00 9.75
C ALA A 136 -4.90 5.86 8.75
N ILE A 137 -3.82 5.28 8.19
CA ILE A 137 -3.88 4.15 7.26
C ILE A 137 -3.12 2.98 7.88
N GLY A 138 -3.85 1.88 8.14
CA GLY A 138 -3.31 0.60 8.56
C GLY A 138 -3.25 -0.40 7.40
N ILE A 139 -2.24 -1.25 7.39
CA ILE A 139 -2.15 -2.41 6.49
C ILE A 139 -2.08 -3.68 7.33
N GLY A 140 -2.88 -4.66 6.97
CA GLY A 140 -2.86 -6.02 7.53
C GLY A 140 -2.99 -7.07 6.44
N HIS A 141 -2.62 -8.30 6.74
CA HIS A 141 -2.75 -9.44 5.84
C HIS A 141 -4.01 -10.24 6.16
N VAL A 142 -4.46 -11.06 5.21
CA VAL A 142 -5.62 -11.94 5.39
C VAL A 142 -5.21 -13.15 6.26
N LYS A 143 -5.02 -12.89 7.56
CA LYS A 143 -4.74 -13.89 8.59
C LYS A 143 -5.92 -13.98 9.55
N LYS A 144 -6.15 -15.18 10.11
CA LYS A 144 -7.26 -15.42 11.01
C LYS A 144 -7.28 -14.44 12.19
N SER A 145 -6.16 -14.31 12.89
CA SER A 145 -6.04 -13.38 14.03
C SER A 145 -6.29 -11.92 13.64
N THR A 146 -5.79 -11.48 12.46
CA THR A 146 -6.03 -10.13 11.96
C THR A 146 -7.51 -9.89 11.70
N LEU A 147 -8.18 -10.86 11.04
CA LEU A 147 -9.61 -10.75 10.73
C LEU A 147 -10.47 -10.75 12.01
N GLU A 148 -10.15 -11.58 13.00
CA GLU A 148 -10.84 -11.63 14.29
C GLU A 148 -10.74 -10.29 15.04
N VAL A 149 -9.55 -9.67 15.05
CA VAL A 149 -9.37 -8.33 15.65
C VAL A 149 -10.15 -7.28 14.90
N LEU A 150 -10.11 -7.29 13.56
CA LEU A 150 -10.87 -6.33 12.73
C LEU A 150 -12.38 -6.44 12.98
N GLN A 151 -12.92 -7.67 13.02
CA GLN A 151 -14.34 -7.93 13.28
C GLN A 151 -14.80 -7.38 14.64
N LYS A 152 -13.93 -7.42 15.64
CA LYS A 152 -14.22 -6.91 16.98
C LYS A 152 -14.04 -5.39 17.06
N LYS A 153 -12.93 -4.86 16.56
CA LYS A 153 -12.56 -3.45 16.75
C LYS A 153 -13.32 -2.47 15.85
N ILE A 154 -13.64 -2.87 14.61
CA ILE A 154 -14.29 -1.95 13.67
C ILE A 154 -15.66 -1.46 14.16
N PRO A 155 -16.58 -2.33 14.64
CA PRO A 155 -17.84 -1.87 15.20
C PRO A 155 -17.67 -0.89 16.36
N ASP A 156 -16.79 -1.22 17.32
CA ASP A 156 -16.53 -0.38 18.49
C ASP A 156 -16.04 1.03 18.08
N LEU A 157 -15.16 1.11 17.09
CA LEU A 157 -14.61 2.36 16.60
C LEU A 157 -15.67 3.20 15.84
N ILE A 158 -16.56 2.55 15.10
CA ILE A 158 -17.68 3.23 14.44
C ILE A 158 -18.62 3.84 15.48
N GLU A 159 -18.92 3.12 16.57
CA GLU A 159 -19.73 3.64 17.67
C GLU A 159 -19.07 4.85 18.36
N GLN A 160 -17.74 4.89 18.40
CA GLN A 160 -16.95 6.02 18.91
C GLN A 160 -16.85 7.21 17.92
N GLY A 161 -17.45 7.10 16.73
CA GLY A 161 -17.45 8.16 15.73
C GLY A 161 -16.26 8.12 14.76
N ILE A 162 -15.47 7.07 14.74
CA ILE A 162 -14.41 6.86 13.74
C ILE A 162 -15.06 6.47 12.40
N GLU A 163 -14.76 7.22 11.37
CA GLU A 163 -15.26 6.95 10.01
C GLU A 163 -14.24 6.12 9.23
N PHE A 164 -14.68 4.98 8.69
CA PHE A 164 -13.88 4.15 7.80
C PHE A 164 -14.09 4.56 6.35
N LYS A 165 -13.03 4.95 5.68
CA LYS A 165 -13.02 5.42 4.29
C LYS A 165 -12.40 4.40 3.35
N PHE A 166 -12.82 4.43 2.08
CA PHE A 166 -12.05 3.82 1.01
C PHE A 166 -10.75 4.58 0.78
N LEU A 167 -9.73 3.86 0.33
CA LEU A 167 -8.41 4.44 0.14
C LEU A 167 -8.42 5.56 -0.92
N SER A 168 -9.23 5.42 -1.98
CA SER A 168 -9.42 6.45 -3.01
C SER A 168 -9.97 7.78 -2.48
N GLN A 169 -10.62 7.76 -1.32
CA GLN A 169 -11.21 8.97 -0.68
C GLN A 169 -10.20 9.72 0.21
N VAL A 170 -9.02 9.16 0.43
CA VAL A 170 -8.03 9.69 1.39
C VAL A 170 -6.63 9.88 0.79
N VAL A 171 -6.44 9.54 -0.48
CA VAL A 171 -5.25 9.89 -1.26
C VAL A 171 -5.38 11.29 -1.82
N ASP A 172 -4.31 12.08 -1.82
CA ASP A 172 -4.22 13.47 -2.27
C ASP A 172 -2.99 13.73 -3.19
#